data_6257cb94cc537447383536048ec529e8
#
_entry.id   6257cb94cc537447383536048ec529e8
#
_cell.length_a   1.000
_cell.length_b   1.000
_cell.length_c   1.000
_cell.angle_alpha   90.00
_cell.angle_beta   90.00
_cell.angle_gamma   90.00
#
_symmetry.space_group_name_H-M   'P 1'
#
loop_
_entity.id
_entity.type
_entity.pdbx_description
1 polymer ?
#
loop_
_entity_poly.entity_id
_entity_poly.type
_entity_poly.pdbx_seq_one_letter_code
_entity_poly.pdbx_strand_id
1 'polypeptide(L)'
;TLCSRTTRNLSRNFDEIAILQPTRGAIYPGALLFADNDLVNGSPRPLNELPRAPLNLRLDLPGLQNNGKFTIDDPTEDNVQTAVNEALDSWNNSPSFRNGYLNQSLSTSNSTVAYSSDQLPLSLGFNANWAQGAVSAQFKYASNSEKNIVMVAFKQVFYSVTFDAPNTPEGFFDSSVTAETAKNVFSSTDVPVYISSVNYGRIIMLRMETDKSISAIDAEAALQYVAGLISVVGNTKTRYDNILSNSTITVVTIGANAEVETENVSASNLMPIIKNAVYSKNNPGLPISYTVKFLKDNAVARVGANTDYNATDCQDAQNKWIEIRQNGAYMADYTVTWDEPGIPGQKVEGRYSAGNKMQVNFPGDATNIRVNLRTMSGVGILDKVLQPNDLNKCYQTFGTTTGPGWNNDCR
;
A
#
# COMPACT_ATOMS: atom_id res chain seq x y z
N THR A 1 -9.43 -6.42 -22.46
CA THR A 1 -8.55 -5.84 -21.42
C THR A 1 -7.25 -5.40 -22.07
N LEU A 2 -6.86 -4.15 -21.88
CA LEU A 2 -5.57 -3.59 -22.32
C LEU A 2 -4.61 -3.55 -21.13
N CYS A 3 -3.42 -4.16 -21.28
CA CYS A 3 -2.40 -4.15 -20.26
C CYS A 3 -1.18 -3.37 -20.76
N SER A 4 -0.67 -2.47 -19.92
CA SER A 4 0.61 -1.81 -20.10
C SER A 4 1.61 -2.36 -19.08
N ARG A 5 2.86 -2.56 -19.48
CA ARG A 5 3.93 -3.02 -18.61
C ARG A 5 5.04 -1.96 -18.57
N THR A 6 5.37 -1.51 -17.37
CA THR A 6 6.43 -0.56 -17.11
C THR A 6 7.37 -1.08 -16.04
N THR A 7 8.68 -0.93 -16.26
CA THR A 7 9.66 -1.18 -15.20
C THR A 7 9.75 0.06 -14.30
N ARG A 8 9.65 -0.12 -13.01
CA ARG A 8 9.73 0.93 -11.99
C ARG A 8 10.82 0.60 -10.98
N ASN A 9 11.48 1.63 -10.48
CA ASN A 9 12.42 1.52 -9.36
C ASN A 9 11.78 2.13 -8.11
N LEU A 10 11.91 1.45 -6.98
CA LEU A 10 11.49 1.94 -5.68
C LEU A 10 12.68 1.92 -4.74
N SER A 11 13.04 3.08 -4.20
CA SER A 11 14.08 3.25 -3.19
C SER A 11 13.51 3.94 -1.95
N ARG A 12 13.78 3.41 -0.78
CA ARG A 12 13.33 3.93 0.51
C ARG A 12 14.46 3.92 1.53
N ASN A 13 14.46 4.92 2.41
CA ASN A 13 15.25 4.94 3.63
C ASN A 13 14.32 4.97 4.82
N PHE A 14 14.58 4.11 5.79
CA PHE A 14 13.75 3.95 6.99
C PHE A 14 14.52 4.41 8.22
N ASP A 15 13.90 5.29 8.99
CA ASP A 15 14.39 5.71 10.32
C ASP A 15 13.96 4.73 11.42
N GLU A 16 12.97 3.90 11.13
CA GLU A 16 12.45 2.86 12.03
C GLU A 16 12.50 1.49 11.36
N ILE A 17 12.72 0.46 12.17
CA ILE A 17 12.66 -0.94 11.78
C ILE A 17 11.32 -1.52 12.25
N ALA A 18 10.51 -2.03 11.32
CA ALA A 18 9.24 -2.65 11.65
C ALA A 18 9.43 -4.05 12.23
N ILE A 19 8.59 -4.40 13.20
CA ILE A 19 8.50 -5.74 13.78
C ILE A 19 7.25 -6.41 13.24
N LEU A 20 7.42 -7.27 12.24
CA LEU A 20 6.32 -8.02 11.62
C LEU A 20 6.14 -9.40 12.26
N GLN A 21 7.10 -9.82 13.06
CA GLN A 21 7.02 -10.99 13.94
C GLN A 21 7.45 -10.56 15.33
N PRO A 22 6.62 -10.74 16.36
CA PRO A 22 7.05 -10.54 17.73
C PRO A 22 8.20 -11.51 18.03
N THR A 23 9.42 -11.00 17.97
CA THR A 23 10.61 -11.77 18.35
C THR A 23 10.89 -11.53 19.84
N ARG A 24 11.14 -12.59 20.57
CA ARG A 24 11.58 -12.49 21.95
C ARG A 24 13.09 -12.38 21.99
N GLY A 25 13.62 -11.59 22.90
CA GLY A 25 14.98 -11.72 23.39
C GLY A 25 15.93 -10.59 23.05
N ALA A 26 15.75 -9.80 21.99
CA ALA A 26 16.73 -8.79 21.58
C ALA A 26 16.17 -7.38 21.45
N ILE A 27 14.84 -7.22 21.40
CA ILE A 27 14.21 -5.93 21.07
C ILE A 27 13.59 -5.31 22.32
N TYR A 28 14.36 -4.50 23.02
CA TYR A 28 13.88 -3.66 24.13
C TYR A 28 14.61 -2.30 24.11
N PRO A 29 14.02 -1.21 24.62
CA PRO A 29 14.67 0.09 24.68
C PRO A 29 15.99 0.02 25.47
N GLY A 30 17.07 0.53 24.87
CA GLY A 30 18.40 0.45 25.43
C GLY A 30 19.19 -0.82 25.14
N ALA A 31 18.62 -1.80 24.43
CA ALA A 31 19.35 -2.97 23.98
C ALA A 31 20.52 -2.57 23.07
N LEU A 32 21.69 -3.24 23.25
CA LEU A 32 22.83 -3.09 22.35
C LEU A 32 22.80 -4.18 21.30
N LEU A 33 23.06 -3.81 20.06
CA LEU A 33 23.02 -4.67 18.90
C LEU A 33 24.24 -4.41 18.00
N PHE A 34 24.44 -5.28 17.01
CA PHE A 34 25.36 -5.02 15.92
C PHE A 34 24.60 -4.52 14.66
N ALA A 35 25.17 -3.52 13.99
CA ALA A 35 24.67 -3.01 12.72
C ALA A 35 25.15 -3.88 11.57
N ASP A 36 24.52 -5.02 11.38
CA ASP A 36 24.83 -6.00 10.35
C ASP A 36 23.59 -6.34 9.50
N ASN A 37 23.73 -7.30 8.61
CA ASN A 37 22.63 -7.76 7.75
C ASN A 37 21.48 -8.40 8.56
N ASP A 38 21.76 -8.98 9.72
CA ASP A 38 20.74 -9.60 10.56
C ASP A 38 19.80 -8.54 11.14
N LEU A 39 20.33 -7.36 11.50
CA LEU A 39 19.53 -6.21 11.91
C LEU A 39 18.60 -5.76 10.78
N VAL A 40 19.11 -5.65 9.56
CA VAL A 40 18.32 -5.24 8.38
C VAL A 40 17.24 -6.28 8.05
N ASN A 41 17.52 -7.55 8.25
CA ASN A 41 16.61 -8.67 7.98
C ASN A 41 15.58 -8.92 9.10
N GLY A 42 15.59 -8.10 10.16
CA GLY A 42 14.63 -8.22 11.27
C GLY A 42 14.97 -9.31 12.30
N SER A 43 16.20 -9.82 12.29
CA SER A 43 16.73 -10.81 13.25
C SER A 43 17.96 -10.24 13.98
N PRO A 44 17.81 -9.14 14.74
CA PRO A 44 18.96 -8.42 15.28
C PRO A 44 19.81 -9.29 16.20
N ARG A 45 21.12 -9.17 16.08
CA ARG A 45 22.09 -9.86 16.91
C ARG A 45 22.42 -9.02 18.14
N PRO A 46 22.11 -9.48 19.37
CA PRO A 46 22.39 -8.73 20.59
C PRO A 46 23.89 -8.70 20.91
N LEU A 47 24.32 -7.59 21.53
CA LEU A 47 25.64 -7.41 22.09
C LEU A 47 25.55 -7.56 23.61
N ASN A 48 25.90 -8.73 24.13
CA ASN A 48 25.77 -9.08 25.54
C ASN A 48 27.12 -9.36 26.22
N GLU A 49 28.24 -9.23 25.50
CA GLU A 49 29.55 -9.62 25.98
C GLU A 49 30.16 -8.62 26.98
N LEU A 50 29.62 -7.42 27.07
CA LEU A 50 30.12 -6.37 27.96
C LEU A 50 29.11 -6.03 29.04
N PRO A 51 29.55 -5.91 30.32
CA PRO A 51 28.69 -5.44 31.40
C PRO A 51 28.08 -4.08 31.09
N ARG A 52 26.80 -3.92 31.41
CA ARG A 52 26.01 -2.73 31.09
C ARG A 52 25.91 -1.76 32.27
N ALA A 53 25.86 -0.46 31.95
CA ALA A 53 25.37 0.54 32.90
C ALA A 53 23.85 0.45 33.05
N PRO A 54 23.26 0.92 34.17
CA PRO A 54 21.81 1.04 34.32
C PRO A 54 21.16 1.81 33.18
N LEU A 55 19.95 1.41 32.78
CA LEU A 55 19.17 2.11 31.77
C LEU A 55 18.17 3.07 32.41
N ASN A 56 18.12 4.30 31.89
CA ASN A 56 17.06 5.24 32.20
C ASN A 56 16.05 5.25 31.05
N LEU A 57 14.82 4.83 31.32
CA LEU A 57 13.75 4.70 30.35
C LEU A 57 12.60 5.66 30.65
N ARG A 58 11.86 6.00 29.60
CA ARG A 58 10.65 6.81 29.70
C ARG A 58 9.53 6.21 28.87
N LEU A 59 8.39 5.99 29.52
CA LEU A 59 7.13 5.65 28.89
C LEU A 59 6.38 6.95 28.55
N ASP A 60 6.01 7.09 27.28
CA ASP A 60 5.29 8.26 26.77
C ASP A 60 3.77 8.01 26.79
N LEU A 61 3.19 8.11 28.00
CA LEU A 61 1.75 8.14 28.20
C LEU A 61 1.37 9.42 28.94
N PRO A 62 0.39 10.19 28.45
CA PRO A 62 -0.03 11.44 29.05
C PRO A 62 -0.50 11.26 30.50
N GLY A 63 -0.11 12.18 31.37
CA GLY A 63 -0.51 12.17 32.77
C GLY A 63 0.35 11.32 33.70
N LEU A 64 1.34 10.58 33.20
CA LEU A 64 2.30 9.86 34.06
C LEU A 64 3.32 10.80 34.72
N GLN A 65 3.64 11.93 34.12
CA GLN A 65 4.65 12.85 34.62
C GLN A 65 5.97 12.12 34.95
N ASN A 66 6.47 12.26 36.19
CA ASN A 66 7.67 11.57 36.64
C ASN A 66 7.52 10.07 36.81
N ASN A 67 6.30 9.56 37.00
CA ASN A 67 6.03 8.12 37.09
C ASN A 67 6.22 7.37 35.75
N GLY A 68 6.37 8.11 34.66
CA GLY A 68 6.76 7.51 33.37
C GLY A 68 8.26 7.29 33.20
N LYS A 69 9.09 7.77 34.15
CA LYS A 69 10.55 7.57 34.17
C LYS A 69 10.91 6.46 35.15
N PHE A 70 11.74 5.53 34.70
CA PHE A 70 12.21 4.43 35.54
C PHE A 70 13.63 4.02 35.17
N THR A 71 14.37 3.47 36.15
CA THR A 71 15.74 3.01 35.97
C THR A 71 15.77 1.49 36.08
N ILE A 72 16.51 0.84 35.20
CA ILE A 72 16.75 -0.60 35.21
C ILE A 72 18.21 -0.83 35.56
N ASP A 73 18.47 -1.32 36.74
CA ASP A 73 19.84 -1.54 37.24
C ASP A 73 20.55 -2.68 36.52
N ASP A 74 19.81 -3.75 36.18
CA ASP A 74 20.29 -4.88 35.39
C ASP A 74 19.54 -4.96 34.05
N PRO A 75 20.11 -4.41 32.99
CA PRO A 75 19.44 -4.29 31.69
C PRO A 75 19.28 -5.62 30.97
N THR A 76 18.16 -6.26 31.19
CA THR A 76 17.71 -7.45 30.46
C THR A 76 16.34 -7.21 29.86
N GLU A 77 15.95 -8.00 28.87
CA GLU A 77 14.60 -7.94 28.29
C GLU A 77 13.53 -8.08 29.36
N ASP A 78 13.67 -9.10 30.23
CA ASP A 78 12.70 -9.42 31.30
C ASP A 78 12.54 -8.27 32.28
N ASN A 79 13.64 -7.67 32.73
CA ASN A 79 13.60 -6.55 33.67
C ASN A 79 13.00 -5.30 33.03
N VAL A 80 13.30 -5.02 31.77
CA VAL A 80 12.70 -3.90 31.03
C VAL A 80 11.21 -4.15 30.83
N GLN A 81 10.79 -5.34 30.42
CA GLN A 81 9.38 -5.67 30.24
C GLN A 81 8.60 -5.59 31.56
N THR A 82 9.17 -6.05 32.65
CA THR A 82 8.59 -5.94 33.98
C THR A 82 8.35 -4.47 34.36
N ALA A 83 9.36 -3.62 34.19
CA ALA A 83 9.24 -2.20 34.50
C ALA A 83 8.24 -1.47 33.58
N VAL A 84 8.17 -1.81 32.31
CA VAL A 84 7.14 -1.29 31.40
C VAL A 84 5.74 -1.69 31.88
N ASN A 85 5.54 -2.94 32.27
CA ASN A 85 4.26 -3.43 32.80
C ASN A 85 3.85 -2.69 34.09
N GLU A 86 4.79 -2.45 35.02
CA GLU A 86 4.57 -1.69 36.24
C GLU A 86 4.18 -0.22 35.93
N ALA A 87 4.84 0.40 34.95
CA ALA A 87 4.51 1.75 34.50
C ALA A 87 3.10 1.81 33.85
N LEU A 88 2.73 0.81 33.06
CA LEU A 88 1.39 0.67 32.49
C LEU A 88 0.33 0.46 33.59
N ASP A 89 0.60 -0.34 34.59
CA ASP A 89 -0.29 -0.52 35.75
C ASP A 89 -0.47 0.78 36.53
N SER A 90 0.61 1.54 36.72
CA SER A 90 0.56 2.86 37.33
C SER A 90 -0.31 3.81 36.53
N TRP A 91 -0.20 3.80 35.19
CA TRP A 91 -1.05 4.61 34.31
C TRP A 91 -2.52 4.18 34.39
N ASN A 92 -2.82 2.89 34.34
CA ASN A 92 -4.17 2.32 34.47
C ASN A 92 -4.85 2.70 35.80
N ASN A 93 -4.08 2.97 36.84
CA ASN A 93 -4.56 3.39 38.15
C ASN A 93 -4.50 4.91 38.37
N SER A 94 -3.99 5.66 37.37
CA SER A 94 -3.85 7.12 37.47
C SER A 94 -5.20 7.85 37.43
N PRO A 95 -5.27 9.06 38.01
CA PRO A 95 -6.45 9.90 37.88
C PRO A 95 -6.81 10.22 36.40
N SER A 96 -5.80 10.36 35.53
CA SER A 96 -5.99 10.64 34.10
C SER A 96 -6.79 9.52 33.43
N PHE A 97 -6.43 8.27 33.68
CA PHE A 97 -7.15 7.14 33.10
C PHE A 97 -8.57 7.01 33.70
N ARG A 98 -8.71 7.17 35.02
CA ARG A 98 -10.02 7.11 35.70
C ARG A 98 -10.97 8.21 35.23
N ASN A 99 -10.46 9.38 34.86
CA ASN A 99 -11.23 10.51 34.34
C ASN A 99 -11.52 10.38 32.84
N GLY A 100 -11.28 9.20 32.24
CA GLY A 100 -11.62 8.91 30.84
C GLY A 100 -10.62 9.48 29.84
N TYR A 101 -9.39 9.77 30.26
CA TYR A 101 -8.36 10.14 29.30
C TYR A 101 -8.07 8.95 28.37
N LEU A 102 -8.36 9.13 27.10
CA LEU A 102 -8.06 8.17 26.05
C LEU A 102 -6.81 8.62 25.30
N ASN A 103 -5.78 7.78 25.32
CA ASN A 103 -4.62 8.02 24.49
C ASN A 103 -4.94 7.58 23.06
N GLN A 104 -5.16 8.56 22.18
CA GLN A 104 -5.35 8.27 20.76
C GLN A 104 -4.01 7.87 20.14
N SER A 105 -4.01 6.78 19.40
CA SER A 105 -2.82 6.32 18.69
C SER A 105 -2.38 7.31 17.62
N LEU A 106 -1.06 7.43 17.44
CA LEU A 106 -0.50 8.03 16.24
C LEU A 106 -0.63 7.01 15.11
N SER A 107 -1.54 7.25 14.18
CA SER A 107 -1.79 6.36 13.04
C SER A 107 -1.17 6.92 11.77
N THR A 108 -0.34 6.12 11.11
CA THR A 108 0.18 6.38 9.77
C THR A 108 -0.28 5.29 8.83
N SER A 109 -0.48 5.61 7.54
CA SER A 109 -0.94 4.65 6.56
C SER A 109 -0.22 4.79 5.22
N ASN A 110 -0.07 3.68 4.52
CA ASN A 110 0.41 3.62 3.15
C ASN A 110 -0.46 2.64 2.36
N SER A 111 -0.66 2.93 1.08
CA SER A 111 -1.37 2.04 0.15
C SER A 111 -0.51 1.71 -1.06
N THR A 112 -0.80 0.60 -1.70
CA THR A 112 -0.12 0.20 -2.92
C THR A 112 -0.89 -0.87 -3.69
N VAL A 113 -0.67 -0.89 -5.01
CA VAL A 113 -0.98 -2.04 -5.85
C VAL A 113 0.17 -3.04 -5.72
N ALA A 114 -0.13 -4.32 -5.61
CA ALA A 114 0.86 -5.38 -5.53
C ALA A 114 1.34 -5.79 -6.92
N TYR A 115 2.62 -5.58 -7.19
CA TYR A 115 3.28 -5.97 -8.44
C TYR A 115 4.38 -7.02 -8.23
N SER A 116 4.99 -7.06 -7.07
CA SER A 116 5.99 -8.07 -6.69
C SER A 116 6.08 -8.23 -5.17
N SER A 117 6.63 -9.37 -4.73
CA SER A 117 6.85 -9.63 -3.30
C SER A 117 7.86 -8.66 -2.67
N ASP A 118 8.85 -8.18 -3.45
CA ASP A 118 9.89 -7.28 -2.96
C ASP A 118 9.42 -5.82 -2.91
N GLN A 119 8.53 -5.42 -3.84
CA GLN A 119 7.95 -4.08 -3.87
C GLN A 119 6.99 -3.83 -2.70
N LEU A 120 6.19 -4.84 -2.33
CA LEU A 120 5.11 -4.69 -1.36
C LEU A 120 5.54 -4.09 -0.02
N PRO A 121 6.52 -4.68 0.72
CA PRO A 121 6.91 -4.14 2.02
C PRO A 121 7.43 -2.72 1.91
N LEU A 122 8.25 -2.41 0.90
CA LEU A 122 8.82 -1.08 0.71
C LEU A 122 7.75 -0.03 0.40
N SER A 123 6.77 -0.36 -0.45
CA SER A 123 5.66 0.52 -0.78
C SER A 123 4.75 0.79 0.43
N LEU A 124 4.57 -0.21 1.30
CA LEU A 124 3.78 -0.08 2.53
C LEU A 124 4.54 0.59 3.68
N GLY A 125 5.81 0.92 3.49
CA GLY A 125 6.62 1.62 4.48
C GLY A 125 7.32 0.69 5.49
N PHE A 126 7.54 -0.58 5.13
CA PHE A 126 8.25 -1.55 5.96
C PHE A 126 9.62 -1.88 5.36
N ASN A 127 10.64 -1.90 6.22
CA ASN A 127 11.99 -2.31 5.86
C ASN A 127 12.23 -3.82 6.02
N ALA A 128 11.38 -4.49 6.80
CA ALA A 128 11.57 -5.89 7.18
C ALA A 128 11.37 -6.83 5.99
N ASN A 129 12.12 -7.92 6.01
CA ASN A 129 11.93 -9.00 5.06
C ASN A 129 10.59 -9.71 5.33
N TRP A 130 9.58 -9.27 4.60
CA TRP A 130 8.23 -9.76 4.63
C TRP A 130 8.10 -11.27 4.33
N ALA A 131 9.05 -11.79 3.57
CA ALA A 131 8.99 -13.17 3.08
C ALA A 131 9.16 -14.26 4.14
N GLN A 132 9.56 -13.93 5.36
CA GLN A 132 9.98 -14.92 6.36
C GLN A 132 9.01 -15.14 7.53
N GLY A 133 7.75 -14.72 7.45
CA GLY A 133 6.86 -14.84 8.58
C GLY A 133 5.46 -15.35 8.32
N ALA A 134 4.67 -15.52 9.39
CA ALA A 134 3.25 -15.85 9.31
C ALA A 134 2.47 -14.87 8.45
N VAL A 135 2.91 -13.61 8.38
CA VAL A 135 2.35 -12.57 7.53
C VAL A 135 2.54 -12.89 6.04
N SER A 136 3.69 -13.42 5.62
CA SER A 136 3.95 -13.76 4.23
C SER A 136 3.05 -14.87 3.72
N ALA A 137 2.66 -15.82 4.58
CA ALA A 137 1.75 -16.88 4.21
C ALA A 137 0.34 -16.36 3.88
N GLN A 138 -0.08 -15.29 4.54
CA GLN A 138 -1.37 -14.64 4.35
C GLN A 138 -1.39 -13.68 3.15
N PHE A 139 -0.23 -13.12 2.79
CA PHE A 139 -0.10 -12.10 1.75
C PHE A 139 0.75 -12.56 0.55
N LYS A 140 0.72 -13.84 0.23
CA LYS A 140 1.42 -14.35 -0.96
C LYS A 140 0.99 -13.57 -2.20
N TYR A 141 1.95 -12.89 -2.82
CA TYR A 141 1.79 -12.37 -4.15
C TYR A 141 1.96 -13.51 -5.15
N ALA A 142 0.91 -13.76 -5.93
CA ALA A 142 0.99 -14.69 -7.05
C ALA A 142 1.06 -13.87 -8.35
N SER A 143 2.21 -13.85 -9.00
CA SER A 143 2.47 -13.08 -10.23
C SER A 143 1.55 -13.47 -11.40
N ASN A 144 0.95 -14.65 -11.35
CA ASN A 144 0.04 -15.19 -12.37
C ASN A 144 -1.43 -15.11 -11.97
N SER A 145 -1.76 -14.33 -10.95
CA SER A 145 -3.14 -14.13 -10.53
C SER A 145 -3.94 -13.41 -11.63
N GLU A 146 -5.12 -13.91 -11.94
CA GLU A 146 -6.11 -13.21 -12.78
C GLU A 146 -6.80 -12.06 -12.04
N LYS A 147 -6.33 -11.74 -10.84
CA LYS A 147 -6.87 -10.71 -9.96
C LYS A 147 -5.87 -9.59 -9.73
N ASN A 148 -6.37 -8.38 -9.57
CA ASN A 148 -5.62 -7.29 -8.99
C ASN A 148 -5.60 -7.44 -7.48
N ILE A 149 -4.43 -7.23 -6.87
CA ILE A 149 -4.24 -7.21 -5.43
C ILE A 149 -3.84 -5.79 -5.06
N VAL A 150 -4.59 -5.18 -4.15
CA VAL A 150 -4.28 -3.87 -3.58
C VAL A 150 -4.21 -3.98 -2.07
N MET A 151 -3.33 -3.20 -1.46
CA MET A 151 -3.07 -3.28 -0.04
C MET A 151 -3.01 -1.89 0.61
N VAL A 152 -3.48 -1.82 1.84
CA VAL A 152 -3.30 -0.68 2.74
C VAL A 152 -2.72 -1.20 4.04
N ALA A 153 -1.70 -0.54 4.56
CA ALA A 153 -1.15 -0.83 5.87
C ALA A 153 -1.30 0.38 6.79
N PHE A 154 -1.72 0.14 8.02
CA PHE A 154 -1.77 1.11 9.11
C PHE A 154 -0.75 0.70 10.17
N LYS A 155 0.08 1.64 10.58
CA LYS A 155 0.89 1.54 11.79
C LYS A 155 0.24 2.43 12.86
N GLN A 156 -0.24 1.83 13.94
CA GLN A 156 -0.96 2.51 15.01
C GLN A 156 -0.17 2.40 16.30
N VAL A 157 0.54 3.46 16.65
CA VAL A 157 1.37 3.53 17.87
C VAL A 157 0.51 3.99 19.03
N PHE A 158 0.39 3.16 20.06
CA PHE A 158 -0.36 3.48 21.28
C PHE A 158 0.48 4.28 22.26
N TYR A 159 1.73 3.88 22.42
CA TYR A 159 2.74 4.57 23.22
C TYR A 159 4.15 4.16 22.78
N SER A 160 5.14 4.91 23.22
CA SER A 160 6.54 4.62 22.98
C SER A 160 7.29 4.54 24.30
N VAL A 161 8.31 3.69 24.35
CA VAL A 161 9.29 3.68 25.42
C VAL A 161 10.63 4.13 24.85
N THR A 162 11.20 5.17 25.42
CA THR A 162 12.46 5.77 24.96
C THR A 162 13.57 5.57 25.99
N PHE A 163 14.77 5.39 25.50
CA PHE A 163 15.99 5.32 26.31
C PHE A 163 16.66 6.67 26.35
N ASP A 164 16.92 7.17 27.55
CA ASP A 164 17.70 8.39 27.80
C ASP A 164 19.19 8.00 27.69
N ALA A 165 19.71 8.08 26.48
CA ALA A 165 21.03 7.59 26.15
C ALA A 165 22.14 8.50 26.73
N PRO A 166 23.26 7.92 27.19
CA PRO A 166 24.45 8.67 27.58
C PRO A 166 25.02 9.50 26.42
N ASN A 167 25.66 10.59 26.74
CA ASN A 167 26.29 11.46 25.75
C ASN A 167 27.57 10.87 25.14
N THR A 168 28.19 9.91 25.83
CA THR A 168 29.43 9.29 25.38
C THR A 168 29.29 7.76 25.36
N PRO A 169 30.01 7.06 24.47
CA PRO A 169 29.97 5.60 24.37
C PRO A 169 30.26 4.86 25.67
N GLU A 170 31.15 5.38 26.50
CA GLU A 170 31.55 4.76 27.77
C GLU A 170 30.36 4.66 28.73
N GLY A 171 29.46 5.63 28.70
CA GLY A 171 28.29 5.68 29.57
C GLY A 171 27.27 4.55 29.37
N PHE A 172 27.40 3.77 28.30
CA PHE A 172 26.55 2.60 28.04
C PHE A 172 26.99 1.35 28.84
N PHE A 173 28.21 1.36 29.39
CA PHE A 173 28.84 0.22 30.03
C PHE A 173 29.09 0.46 31.49
N ASP A 174 29.20 -0.63 32.24
CA ASP A 174 29.69 -0.59 33.60
C ASP A 174 31.12 -0.03 33.64
N SER A 175 31.48 0.60 34.74
CA SER A 175 32.80 1.20 34.96
C SER A 175 33.98 0.20 34.88
N SER A 176 33.71 -1.10 34.95
CA SER A 176 34.72 -2.16 34.77
C SER A 176 35.13 -2.38 33.32
N VAL A 177 34.35 -1.88 32.35
CA VAL A 177 34.65 -2.01 30.92
C VAL A 177 35.71 -1.01 30.51
N THR A 178 36.85 -1.53 30.07
CA THR A 178 37.96 -0.71 29.59
C THR A 178 37.93 -0.59 28.07
N ALA A 179 38.66 0.40 27.52
CA ALA A 179 38.81 0.54 26.08
C ALA A 179 39.45 -0.71 25.42
N GLU A 180 40.31 -1.43 26.15
CA GLU A 180 40.93 -2.66 25.68
C GLU A 180 39.93 -3.81 25.60
N THR A 181 39.09 -3.97 26.64
CA THR A 181 38.02 -4.98 26.63
C THR A 181 37.00 -4.70 25.50
N ALA A 182 36.64 -3.43 25.28
CA ALA A 182 35.74 -3.03 24.22
C ALA A 182 36.31 -3.32 22.82
N LYS A 183 37.61 -3.07 22.60
CA LYS A 183 38.28 -3.36 21.30
C LYS A 183 38.26 -4.83 20.92
N ASN A 184 38.19 -5.75 21.89
CA ASN A 184 38.10 -7.17 21.63
C ASN A 184 36.72 -7.62 21.15
N VAL A 185 35.67 -6.83 21.39
CA VAL A 185 34.29 -7.11 20.99
C VAL A 185 33.93 -6.36 19.73
N PHE A 186 34.44 -5.14 19.55
CA PHE A 186 34.10 -4.30 18.40
C PHE A 186 35.16 -4.42 17.28
N SER A 187 34.66 -4.60 16.07
CA SER A 187 35.47 -4.60 14.85
C SER A 187 34.95 -3.58 13.84
N SER A 188 35.63 -3.38 12.76
CA SER A 188 35.16 -2.51 11.66
C SER A 188 33.88 -3.03 10.99
N THR A 189 33.61 -4.34 11.11
CA THR A 189 32.42 -5.01 10.58
C THR A 189 31.31 -5.18 11.63
N ASP A 190 31.68 -5.13 12.92
CA ASP A 190 30.76 -5.30 14.05
C ASP A 190 30.52 -3.94 14.73
N VAL A 191 29.85 -3.05 14.00
CA VAL A 191 29.57 -1.68 14.48
C VAL A 191 28.47 -1.70 15.54
N PRO A 192 28.71 -1.24 16.77
CA PRO A 192 27.70 -1.24 17.82
C PRO A 192 26.65 -0.15 17.60
N VAL A 193 25.39 -0.56 17.80
CA VAL A 193 24.21 0.29 17.80
C VAL A 193 23.35 0.00 19.02
N TYR A 194 22.43 0.88 19.32
CA TYR A 194 21.48 0.67 20.41
C TYR A 194 20.06 1.03 20.00
N ILE A 195 19.09 0.40 20.62
CA ILE A 195 17.67 0.72 20.43
C ILE A 195 17.36 1.96 21.26
N SER A 196 17.11 3.08 20.59
CA SER A 196 16.79 4.35 21.25
C SER A 196 15.34 4.47 21.67
N SER A 197 14.43 3.82 20.93
CA SER A 197 13.00 3.78 21.26
C SER A 197 12.34 2.55 20.67
N VAL A 198 11.29 2.08 21.34
CA VAL A 198 10.39 1.04 20.84
C VAL A 198 8.98 1.59 20.85
N ASN A 199 8.28 1.43 19.73
CA ASN A 199 6.87 1.79 19.59
C ASN A 199 6.00 0.56 19.85
N TYR A 200 5.00 0.72 20.71
CA TYR A 200 4.04 -0.30 21.08
C TYR A 200 2.68 0.05 20.51
N GLY A 201 2.01 -0.93 19.97
CA GLY A 201 0.71 -0.74 19.34
C GLY A 201 0.32 -1.92 18.47
N ARG A 202 -0.17 -1.63 17.25
CA ARG A 202 -0.53 -2.65 16.28
C ARG A 202 -0.27 -2.20 14.84
N ILE A 203 -0.09 -3.17 13.97
CA ILE A 203 -0.07 -2.99 12.52
C ILE A 203 -1.31 -3.69 11.97
N ILE A 204 -2.09 -2.96 11.16
CA ILE A 204 -3.24 -3.52 10.43
C ILE A 204 -2.89 -3.50 8.96
N MET A 205 -3.05 -4.63 8.29
CA MET A 205 -2.89 -4.74 6.85
C MET A 205 -4.20 -5.20 6.24
N LEU A 206 -4.67 -4.43 5.28
CA LEU A 206 -5.84 -4.73 4.47
C LEU A 206 -5.36 -5.21 3.11
N ARG A 207 -5.82 -6.37 2.68
CA ARG A 207 -5.58 -6.92 1.36
C ARG A 207 -6.90 -7.09 0.64
N MET A 208 -7.06 -6.47 -0.50
CA MET A 208 -8.23 -6.61 -1.34
C MET A 208 -7.86 -7.24 -2.67
N GLU A 209 -8.63 -8.26 -3.06
CA GLU A 209 -8.56 -8.88 -4.37
C GLU A 209 -9.76 -8.49 -5.21
N THR A 210 -9.50 -8.01 -6.42
CA THR A 210 -10.54 -7.66 -7.39
C THR A 210 -10.29 -8.38 -8.70
N ASP A 211 -11.33 -8.49 -9.54
CA ASP A 211 -11.18 -8.92 -10.92
C ASP A 211 -10.28 -7.97 -11.71
N LYS A 212 -9.51 -8.46 -12.68
CA LYS A 212 -8.64 -7.64 -13.54
C LYS A 212 -9.39 -6.72 -14.49
N SER A 213 -10.66 -6.91 -14.69
CA SER A 213 -11.53 -5.99 -15.42
C SER A 213 -11.62 -4.61 -14.71
N ILE A 214 -11.39 -4.58 -13.40
CA ILE A 214 -11.33 -3.36 -12.62
C ILE A 214 -9.88 -2.83 -12.67
N SER A 215 -9.70 -1.55 -13.02
CA SER A 215 -8.36 -0.98 -13.04
C SER A 215 -7.72 -1.03 -11.63
N ALA A 216 -6.42 -1.29 -11.56
CA ALA A 216 -5.71 -1.35 -10.29
C ALA A 216 -5.79 -0.01 -9.51
N ILE A 217 -5.83 1.11 -10.21
CA ILE A 217 -5.99 2.45 -9.64
C ILE A 217 -7.36 2.60 -8.97
N ASP A 218 -8.43 2.15 -9.64
CA ASP A 218 -9.78 2.20 -9.06
C ASP A 218 -9.94 1.25 -7.88
N ALA A 219 -9.32 0.08 -7.95
CA ALA A 219 -9.30 -0.88 -6.84
C ALA A 219 -8.58 -0.29 -5.61
N GLU A 220 -7.42 0.35 -5.81
CA GLU A 220 -6.69 1.02 -4.73
C GLU A 220 -7.52 2.17 -4.14
N ALA A 221 -8.11 3.02 -4.96
CA ALA A 221 -8.95 4.12 -4.53
C ALA A 221 -10.20 3.64 -3.76
N ALA A 222 -10.84 2.54 -4.20
CA ALA A 222 -11.97 1.94 -3.49
C ALA A 222 -11.55 1.42 -2.09
N LEU A 223 -10.38 0.78 -1.98
CA LEU A 223 -9.86 0.33 -0.70
C LEU A 223 -9.51 1.51 0.22
N GLN A 224 -8.87 2.57 -0.31
CA GLN A 224 -8.59 3.80 0.43
C GLN A 224 -9.89 4.48 0.93
N TYR A 225 -10.94 4.47 0.11
CA TYR A 225 -12.24 5.03 0.49
C TYR A 225 -12.85 4.27 1.67
N VAL A 226 -12.96 2.95 1.60
CA VAL A 226 -13.55 2.17 2.69
C VAL A 226 -12.68 2.15 3.94
N ALA A 227 -11.36 2.31 3.79
CA ALA A 227 -10.41 2.46 4.89
C ALA A 227 -10.44 3.87 5.53
N GLY A 228 -11.23 4.79 4.99
CA GLY A 228 -11.39 6.16 5.51
C GLY A 228 -10.23 7.09 5.21
N LEU A 229 -9.38 6.76 4.23
CA LEU A 229 -8.21 7.58 3.83
C LEU A 229 -8.61 8.67 2.85
N ILE A 230 -9.67 8.45 2.07
CA ILE A 230 -10.23 9.43 1.14
C ILE A 230 -11.75 9.51 1.32
N SER A 231 -12.32 10.65 0.97
CA SER A 231 -13.78 10.85 0.95
C SER A 231 -14.27 11.04 -0.48
N VAL A 232 -15.35 10.34 -0.84
CA VAL A 232 -15.96 10.43 -2.17
C VAL A 232 -17.48 10.57 -2.07
N VAL A 233 -18.08 11.17 -3.07
CA VAL A 233 -19.53 11.41 -3.14
C VAL A 233 -20.08 11.12 -4.54
N GLY A 234 -21.40 10.99 -4.66
CA GLY A 234 -22.08 10.84 -5.93
C GLY A 234 -21.76 9.54 -6.67
N ASN A 235 -21.61 9.61 -7.98
CA ASN A 235 -21.37 8.44 -8.84
C ASN A 235 -20.08 7.70 -8.51
N THR A 236 -19.05 8.41 -8.05
CA THR A 236 -17.78 7.80 -7.64
C THR A 236 -17.97 6.89 -6.42
N LYS A 237 -18.78 7.32 -5.46
CA LYS A 237 -19.14 6.49 -4.30
C LYS A 237 -19.84 5.21 -4.74
N THR A 238 -20.85 5.32 -5.60
CA THR A 238 -21.59 4.16 -6.12
C THR A 238 -20.65 3.18 -6.86
N ARG A 239 -19.71 3.70 -7.65
CA ARG A 239 -18.71 2.90 -8.34
C ARG A 239 -17.82 2.14 -7.35
N TYR A 240 -17.29 2.79 -6.31
CA TYR A 240 -16.45 2.14 -5.31
C TYR A 240 -17.23 1.13 -4.47
N ASP A 241 -18.47 1.43 -4.09
CA ASP A 241 -19.34 0.47 -3.40
C ASP A 241 -19.56 -0.80 -4.24
N ASN A 242 -19.70 -0.67 -5.57
CA ASN A 242 -19.80 -1.81 -6.48
C ASN A 242 -18.50 -2.61 -6.56
N ILE A 243 -17.34 -1.95 -6.62
CA ILE A 243 -16.04 -2.63 -6.59
C ILE A 243 -15.90 -3.43 -5.29
N LEU A 244 -16.17 -2.81 -4.15
CA LEU A 244 -16.04 -3.41 -2.84
C LEU A 244 -16.97 -4.62 -2.64
N SER A 245 -18.21 -4.55 -3.15
CA SER A 245 -19.17 -5.65 -3.05
C SER A 245 -18.77 -6.89 -3.85
N ASN A 246 -17.94 -6.72 -4.88
CA ASN A 246 -17.42 -7.80 -5.73
C ASN A 246 -15.96 -8.16 -5.41
N SER A 247 -15.43 -7.71 -4.28
CA SER A 247 -14.05 -7.92 -3.86
C SER A 247 -13.99 -8.77 -2.60
N THR A 248 -12.87 -9.47 -2.41
CA THR A 248 -12.55 -10.15 -1.15
C THR A 248 -11.57 -9.29 -0.37
N ILE A 249 -11.89 -8.97 0.88
CA ILE A 249 -11.03 -8.18 1.76
C ILE A 249 -10.57 -9.06 2.93
N THR A 250 -9.25 -9.19 3.07
CA THR A 250 -8.60 -9.88 4.19
C THR A 250 -7.92 -8.85 5.07
N VAL A 251 -8.16 -8.94 6.38
CA VAL A 251 -7.49 -8.12 7.40
C VAL A 251 -6.50 -8.98 8.14
N VAL A 252 -5.27 -8.49 8.30
CA VAL A 252 -4.28 -9.06 9.19
C VAL A 252 -3.89 -8.01 10.22
N THR A 253 -4.04 -8.36 11.49
CA THR A 253 -3.61 -7.53 12.62
C THR A 253 -2.40 -8.16 13.28
N ILE A 254 -1.33 -7.38 13.45
CA ILE A 254 -0.11 -7.75 14.17
C ILE A 254 -0.03 -6.87 15.41
N GLY A 255 0.21 -7.45 16.55
CA GLY A 255 0.16 -6.74 17.83
C GLY A 255 -1.23 -6.77 18.45
N ALA A 256 -1.58 -5.78 19.27
CA ALA A 256 -2.79 -5.75 20.07
C ALA A 256 -2.83 -6.88 21.11
N ASN A 257 -3.78 -7.83 21.00
CA ASN A 257 -3.96 -8.93 21.98
C ASN A 257 -3.35 -10.26 21.51
N ALA A 258 -3.04 -10.37 20.22
CA ALA A 258 -2.50 -11.57 19.61
C ALA A 258 -1.30 -11.23 18.73
N GLU A 259 -0.39 -12.18 18.57
CA GLU A 259 0.79 -11.98 17.72
C GLU A 259 0.40 -11.70 16.27
N VAL A 260 -0.52 -12.49 15.73
CA VAL A 260 -1.09 -12.28 14.38
C VAL A 260 -2.52 -12.80 14.36
N GLU A 261 -3.45 -11.97 13.94
CA GLU A 261 -4.84 -12.33 13.65
C GLU A 261 -5.16 -12.13 12.17
N THR A 262 -5.90 -13.07 11.57
CA THR A 262 -6.32 -12.98 10.17
C THR A 262 -7.81 -13.25 10.06
N GLU A 263 -8.54 -12.36 9.40
CA GLU A 263 -9.96 -12.50 9.15
C GLU A 263 -10.37 -11.96 7.78
N ASN A 264 -11.40 -12.56 7.18
CA ASN A 264 -12.07 -11.99 6.01
C ASN A 264 -13.24 -11.14 6.48
N VAL A 265 -13.28 -9.90 6.04
CA VAL A 265 -14.29 -8.93 6.47
C VAL A 265 -15.05 -8.34 5.29
N SER A 266 -16.30 -7.96 5.54
CA SER A 266 -17.03 -7.10 4.61
C SER A 266 -16.54 -5.64 4.72
N ALA A 267 -16.70 -4.88 3.65
CA ALA A 267 -16.31 -3.47 3.60
C ALA A 267 -16.92 -2.64 4.76
N SER A 268 -18.16 -2.95 5.15
CA SER A 268 -18.85 -2.26 6.25
C SER A 268 -18.21 -2.45 7.63
N ASN A 269 -17.46 -3.52 7.82
CA ASN A 269 -16.83 -3.88 9.10
C ASN A 269 -15.39 -3.39 9.25
N LEU A 270 -14.81 -2.78 8.23
CA LEU A 270 -13.41 -2.31 8.28
C LEU A 270 -13.20 -1.12 9.21
N MET A 271 -14.08 -0.12 9.13
CA MET A 271 -13.91 1.11 9.91
C MET A 271 -13.92 0.90 11.42
N PRO A 272 -14.78 0.04 12.02
CA PRO A 272 -14.68 -0.30 13.43
C PRO A 272 -13.33 -0.89 13.82
N ILE A 273 -12.77 -1.79 12.99
CA ILE A 273 -11.46 -2.41 13.23
C ILE A 273 -10.35 -1.35 13.22
N ILE A 274 -10.33 -0.47 12.21
CA ILE A 274 -9.30 0.57 12.06
C ILE A 274 -9.38 1.60 13.19
N LYS A 275 -10.58 2.01 13.58
CA LYS A 275 -10.80 3.03 14.61
C LYS A 275 -10.57 2.56 16.04
N ASN A 276 -10.58 1.27 16.30
CA ASN A 276 -10.28 0.73 17.63
C ASN A 276 -8.76 0.76 17.95
N ALA A 277 -8.14 1.90 17.73
CA ALA A 277 -6.70 2.15 17.83
C ALA A 277 -6.36 2.86 19.15
N VAL A 278 -6.84 2.33 20.26
CA VAL A 278 -6.66 2.96 21.56
C VAL A 278 -6.06 1.96 22.54
N TYR A 279 -5.04 2.41 23.29
CA TYR A 279 -4.53 1.65 24.42
C TYR A 279 -5.65 1.37 25.43
N SER A 280 -5.74 0.14 25.86
CA SER A 280 -6.56 -0.28 27.00
C SER A 280 -5.93 -1.47 27.69
N LYS A 281 -6.42 -1.82 28.88
CA LYS A 281 -5.97 -3.06 29.58
C LYS A 281 -6.15 -4.31 28.72
N ASN A 282 -7.20 -4.33 27.90
CA ASN A 282 -7.51 -5.45 27.01
C ASN A 282 -6.89 -5.30 25.61
N ASN A 283 -6.24 -4.18 25.34
CA ASN A 283 -5.55 -3.88 24.08
C ASN A 283 -4.26 -3.11 24.38
N PRO A 284 -3.28 -3.74 25.06
CA PRO A 284 -2.07 -3.06 25.53
C PRO A 284 -1.11 -2.70 24.41
N GLY A 285 -1.23 -3.34 23.25
CA GLY A 285 -0.27 -3.24 22.16
C GLY A 285 0.98 -4.09 22.39
N LEU A 286 1.62 -4.50 21.31
CA LEU A 286 2.92 -5.18 21.30
C LEU A 286 3.97 -4.28 20.64
N PRO A 287 5.27 -4.57 20.79
CA PRO A 287 6.31 -3.89 20.03
C PRO A 287 6.07 -4.05 18.53
N ILE A 288 5.95 -2.94 17.79
CA ILE A 288 5.66 -2.94 16.35
C ILE A 288 6.75 -2.28 15.52
N SER A 289 7.59 -1.45 16.13
CA SER A 289 8.76 -0.85 15.48
C SER A 289 9.75 -0.34 16.50
N TYR A 290 11.00 -0.18 16.09
CA TYR A 290 12.05 0.38 16.92
C TYR A 290 12.99 1.26 16.10
N THR A 291 13.61 2.24 16.76
CA THR A 291 14.62 3.12 16.19
C THR A 291 15.99 2.76 16.72
N VAL A 292 16.96 2.66 15.83
CA VAL A 292 18.33 2.31 16.14
C VAL A 292 19.26 3.50 15.93
N LYS A 293 20.19 3.71 16.85
CA LYS A 293 21.20 4.75 16.76
C LYS A 293 22.60 4.16 16.92
N PHE A 294 23.57 4.78 16.27
CA PHE A 294 24.98 4.42 16.46
C PHE A 294 25.45 4.79 17.85
N LEU A 295 26.17 3.88 18.49
CA LEU A 295 26.73 4.10 19.83
C LEU A 295 27.73 5.25 19.85
N LYS A 296 28.50 5.42 18.78
CA LYS A 296 29.60 6.39 18.67
C LYS A 296 29.18 7.84 18.72
N ASP A 297 28.00 8.20 18.20
CA ASP A 297 27.61 9.59 17.96
C ASP A 297 26.09 9.86 18.13
N ASN A 298 25.33 8.86 18.55
CA ASN A 298 23.87 8.92 18.69
C ASN A 298 23.11 9.26 17.40
N ALA A 299 23.75 9.14 16.21
CA ALA A 299 23.08 9.33 14.94
C ALA A 299 22.16 8.18 14.63
N VAL A 300 21.02 8.45 13.98
CA VAL A 300 20.08 7.41 13.55
C VAL A 300 20.73 6.49 12.52
N ALA A 301 20.72 5.20 12.79
CA ALA A 301 21.14 4.16 11.85
C ALA A 301 19.99 3.86 10.89
N ARG A 302 20.01 4.52 9.73
CA ARG A 302 18.98 4.35 8.69
C ARG A 302 19.18 3.06 7.92
N VAL A 303 18.07 2.39 7.65
CA VAL A 303 18.06 1.22 6.78
C VAL A 303 17.59 1.63 5.39
N GLY A 304 18.45 1.47 4.39
CA GLY A 304 18.13 1.70 2.99
C GLY A 304 17.71 0.40 2.31
N ALA A 305 16.70 0.48 1.44
CA ALA A 305 16.31 -0.62 0.58
C ALA A 305 15.86 -0.11 -0.78
N ASN A 306 16.16 -0.88 -1.84
CA ASN A 306 15.71 -0.59 -3.19
C ASN A 306 15.30 -1.88 -3.90
N THR A 307 14.40 -1.76 -4.85
CA THR A 307 14.00 -2.85 -5.73
C THR A 307 13.53 -2.33 -7.08
N ASP A 308 13.80 -3.09 -8.13
CA ASP A 308 13.21 -2.91 -9.45
C ASP A 308 12.07 -3.90 -9.63
N TYR A 309 10.94 -3.43 -10.14
CA TYR A 309 9.79 -4.29 -10.38
C TYR A 309 9.04 -3.89 -11.65
N ASN A 310 8.32 -4.86 -12.21
CA ASN A 310 7.48 -4.63 -13.38
C ASN A 310 6.04 -4.39 -12.93
N ALA A 311 5.56 -3.17 -13.11
CA ALA A 311 4.16 -2.85 -12.95
C ALA A 311 3.40 -3.23 -14.22
N THR A 312 2.41 -4.12 -14.08
CA THR A 312 1.47 -4.47 -15.16
C THR A 312 0.11 -3.94 -14.78
N ASP A 313 -0.28 -2.85 -15.39
CA ASP A 313 -1.57 -2.22 -15.16
C ASP A 313 -2.52 -2.63 -16.28
N CYS A 314 -3.58 -3.35 -15.92
CA CYS A 314 -4.63 -3.79 -16.83
C CYS A 314 -5.90 -2.99 -16.56
N GLN A 315 -6.59 -2.60 -17.63
CA GLN A 315 -7.91 -1.98 -17.56
C GLN A 315 -8.78 -2.49 -18.70
N ASP A 316 -10.08 -2.53 -18.48
CA ASP A 316 -10.98 -2.78 -19.60
C ASP A 316 -10.91 -1.60 -20.56
N ALA A 317 -10.65 -1.94 -21.80
CA ALA A 317 -10.74 -0.97 -22.86
C ALA A 317 -12.20 -0.56 -22.98
N GLN A 318 -12.50 0.72 -22.72
CA GLN A 318 -13.85 1.23 -22.89
C GLN A 318 -14.30 1.01 -24.33
N ASN A 319 -15.52 0.49 -24.49
CA ASN A 319 -16.12 0.35 -25.81
C ASN A 319 -16.08 1.67 -26.56
N LYS A 320 -15.66 1.60 -27.81
CA LYS A 320 -15.62 2.72 -28.75
C LYS A 320 -16.86 2.69 -29.62
N TRP A 321 -17.21 3.79 -30.20
CA TRP A 321 -18.35 3.86 -31.11
C TRP A 321 -18.14 4.90 -32.18
N ILE A 322 -18.90 4.77 -33.28
CA ILE A 322 -19.17 5.82 -34.24
C ILE A 322 -20.67 5.87 -34.53
N GLU A 323 -21.20 7.05 -34.74
CA GLU A 323 -22.56 7.24 -35.25
C GLU A 323 -22.46 7.77 -36.70
N ILE A 324 -23.21 7.18 -37.60
CA ILE A 324 -23.31 7.64 -39.00
C ILE A 324 -24.72 8.14 -39.22
N ARG A 325 -24.88 9.42 -39.65
CA ARG A 325 -26.15 10.05 -39.99
C ARG A 325 -26.22 10.30 -41.47
N GLN A 326 -27.33 9.94 -42.11
CA GLN A 326 -27.58 10.21 -43.52
C GLN A 326 -28.54 11.38 -43.66
N ASN A 327 -27.99 12.56 -43.98
CA ASN A 327 -28.75 13.79 -44.22
C ASN A 327 -28.73 14.19 -45.71
N GLY A 328 -28.02 13.43 -46.55
CA GLY A 328 -28.02 13.67 -48.00
C GLY A 328 -29.30 13.19 -48.68
N ALA A 329 -29.63 13.84 -49.80
CA ALA A 329 -30.80 13.49 -50.60
C ALA A 329 -30.57 12.25 -51.50
N TYR A 330 -30.07 11.16 -50.92
CA TYR A 330 -29.75 9.90 -51.62
C TYR A 330 -29.75 8.72 -50.63
N MET A 331 -29.76 7.50 -51.20
CA MET A 331 -29.49 6.30 -50.47
C MET A 331 -27.98 6.01 -50.46
N ALA A 332 -27.43 5.61 -49.33
CA ALA A 332 -26.03 5.27 -49.19
C ALA A 332 -25.83 3.85 -48.63
N ASP A 333 -24.77 3.25 -49.12
CA ASP A 333 -24.25 1.99 -48.58
C ASP A 333 -23.11 2.25 -47.63
N TYR A 334 -23.09 1.60 -46.51
CA TYR A 334 -22.02 1.65 -45.54
C TYR A 334 -21.38 0.29 -45.32
N THR A 335 -20.07 0.30 -45.08
CA THR A 335 -19.28 -0.84 -44.62
C THR A 335 -18.35 -0.37 -43.56
N VAL A 336 -18.42 -0.99 -42.41
CA VAL A 336 -17.50 -0.76 -41.29
C VAL A 336 -16.82 -2.06 -40.96
N THR A 337 -15.50 -2.05 -40.95
CA THR A 337 -14.69 -3.23 -40.63
C THR A 337 -13.72 -2.93 -39.47
N TRP A 338 -13.37 -3.95 -38.69
CA TRP A 338 -12.38 -3.86 -37.63
C TRP A 338 -11.80 -5.23 -37.32
N ASP A 339 -10.69 -5.26 -36.61
CA ASP A 339 -10.08 -6.45 -36.06
C ASP A 339 -10.28 -6.49 -34.54
N GLU A 340 -10.64 -7.66 -34.02
CA GLU A 340 -10.66 -7.97 -32.59
C GLU A 340 -9.48 -8.91 -32.24
N PRO A 341 -8.98 -8.92 -31.01
CA PRO A 341 -7.92 -9.84 -30.59
C PRO A 341 -8.30 -11.29 -30.87
N GLY A 342 -7.53 -11.95 -31.74
CA GLY A 342 -7.77 -13.34 -32.14
C GLY A 342 -8.90 -13.55 -33.17
N ILE A 343 -9.63 -12.52 -33.58
CA ILE A 343 -10.76 -12.58 -34.56
C ILE A 343 -10.65 -11.42 -35.53
N PRO A 344 -9.81 -11.49 -36.56
CA PRO A 344 -9.69 -10.41 -37.54
C PRO A 344 -10.91 -10.34 -38.48
N GLY A 345 -11.12 -9.18 -39.07
CA GLY A 345 -12.06 -8.99 -40.17
C GLY A 345 -13.52 -8.93 -39.77
N GLN A 346 -13.85 -8.42 -38.57
CA GLN A 346 -15.26 -8.13 -38.22
C GLN A 346 -15.84 -7.11 -39.17
N LYS A 347 -17.13 -7.21 -39.49
CA LYS A 347 -17.79 -6.39 -40.49
C LYS A 347 -19.25 -6.13 -40.14
N VAL A 348 -19.66 -4.87 -40.32
CA VAL A 348 -21.07 -4.45 -40.37
C VAL A 348 -21.30 -3.72 -41.67
N GLU A 349 -22.31 -4.08 -42.39
CA GLU A 349 -22.67 -3.41 -43.64
C GLU A 349 -24.18 -3.28 -43.80
N GLY A 350 -24.60 -2.30 -44.57
CA GLY A 350 -26.00 -2.10 -44.86
C GLY A 350 -26.28 -0.90 -45.74
N ARG A 351 -27.57 -0.60 -45.97
CA ARG A 351 -28.06 0.52 -46.73
C ARG A 351 -28.95 1.39 -45.86
N TYR A 352 -28.79 2.72 -45.97
CA TYR A 352 -29.59 3.67 -45.22
C TYR A 352 -30.07 4.83 -46.09
N SER A 353 -31.27 5.34 -45.81
CA SER A 353 -31.93 6.41 -46.53
C SER A 353 -31.76 7.74 -45.75
N ALA A 354 -32.07 8.84 -46.44
CA ALA A 354 -32.08 10.17 -45.82
C ALA A 354 -32.89 10.23 -44.53
N GLY A 355 -32.33 10.86 -43.50
CA GLY A 355 -32.91 10.98 -42.17
C GLY A 355 -32.59 9.83 -41.21
N ASN A 356 -32.00 8.74 -41.69
CA ASN A 356 -31.62 7.61 -40.83
C ASN A 356 -30.25 7.82 -40.16
N LYS A 357 -30.11 7.22 -38.99
CA LYS A 357 -28.86 7.15 -38.26
C LYS A 357 -28.58 5.71 -37.80
N MET A 358 -27.32 5.37 -37.67
CA MET A 358 -26.88 4.11 -37.12
C MET A 358 -25.66 4.33 -36.21
N GLN A 359 -25.57 3.52 -35.18
CA GLN A 359 -24.39 3.50 -34.35
C GLN A 359 -23.71 2.14 -34.45
N VAL A 360 -22.41 2.14 -34.66
CA VAL A 360 -21.56 0.95 -34.60
C VAL A 360 -20.71 1.03 -33.34
N ASN A 361 -20.81 -0.01 -32.50
CA ASN A 361 -20.03 -0.14 -31.29
C ASN A 361 -18.90 -1.13 -31.51
N PHE A 362 -17.71 -0.82 -31.03
CA PHE A 362 -16.52 -1.65 -31.11
C PHE A 362 -16.04 -2.00 -29.70
N PRO A 363 -15.51 -3.20 -29.49
CA PRO A 363 -14.72 -3.49 -28.29
C PRO A 363 -13.60 -2.45 -28.12
N GLY A 364 -13.25 -2.13 -26.90
CA GLY A 364 -12.23 -1.10 -26.62
C GLY A 364 -10.84 -1.44 -27.18
N ASP A 365 -10.54 -2.71 -27.37
CA ASP A 365 -9.31 -3.26 -27.95
C ASP A 365 -9.38 -3.51 -29.47
N ALA A 366 -10.50 -3.14 -30.13
CA ALA A 366 -10.62 -3.19 -31.58
C ALA A 366 -9.55 -2.30 -32.26
N THR A 367 -8.97 -2.86 -33.32
CA THR A 367 -7.94 -2.22 -34.15
C THR A 367 -8.37 -2.19 -35.63
N ASN A 368 -7.62 -1.45 -36.45
CA ASN A 368 -7.86 -1.36 -37.90
C ASN A 368 -9.30 -0.98 -38.28
N ILE A 369 -9.94 -0.14 -37.45
CA ILE A 369 -11.33 0.28 -37.70
C ILE A 369 -11.37 1.13 -38.98
N ARG A 370 -12.10 0.66 -39.98
CA ARG A 370 -12.25 1.33 -41.26
C ARG A 370 -13.73 1.58 -41.58
N VAL A 371 -14.03 2.78 -42.00
CA VAL A 371 -15.38 3.18 -42.49
C VAL A 371 -15.31 3.44 -43.96
N ASN A 372 -16.20 2.81 -44.72
CA ASN A 372 -16.42 3.07 -46.15
C ASN A 372 -17.89 3.39 -46.38
N LEU A 373 -18.15 4.59 -46.91
CA LEU A 373 -19.48 5.07 -47.25
C LEU A 373 -19.53 5.40 -48.74
N ARG A 374 -20.57 4.93 -49.42
CA ARG A 374 -20.79 5.19 -50.86
C ARG A 374 -22.24 5.47 -51.14
N THR A 375 -22.54 6.28 -52.19
CA THR A 375 -23.91 6.36 -52.70
C THR A 375 -24.31 5.01 -53.30
N MET A 376 -25.61 4.75 -53.42
CA MET A 376 -26.12 3.56 -54.09
C MET A 376 -25.61 3.42 -55.54
N SER A 377 -25.31 4.51 -56.21
CA SER A 377 -24.67 4.54 -57.52
C SER A 377 -23.16 4.30 -57.52
N GLY A 378 -22.56 4.05 -56.37
CA GLY A 378 -21.14 3.73 -56.22
C GLY A 378 -20.19 4.93 -56.05
N VAL A 379 -20.71 6.15 -56.00
CA VAL A 379 -19.87 7.33 -55.75
C VAL A 379 -19.37 7.31 -54.31
N GLY A 380 -18.04 7.44 -54.10
CA GLY A 380 -17.43 7.42 -52.75
C GLY A 380 -17.81 8.67 -51.95
N ILE A 381 -18.14 8.47 -50.68
CA ILE A 381 -18.46 9.54 -49.74
C ILE A 381 -17.33 9.67 -48.69
N LEU A 382 -16.97 8.57 -48.04
CA LEU A 382 -15.92 8.49 -47.05
C LEU A 382 -15.24 7.11 -47.16
N ASP A 383 -13.93 7.10 -47.19
CA ASP A 383 -13.13 5.86 -46.99
C ASP A 383 -11.95 6.22 -46.11
N LYS A 384 -12.02 5.78 -44.86
CA LYS A 384 -11.05 6.20 -43.85
C LYS A 384 -10.77 5.09 -42.83
N VAL A 385 -9.49 4.87 -42.54
CA VAL A 385 -9.06 4.13 -41.32
C VAL A 385 -9.07 5.13 -40.16
N LEU A 386 -9.88 4.82 -39.17
CA LEU A 386 -10.10 5.68 -38.00
C LEU A 386 -8.91 5.62 -37.05
N GLN A 387 -8.46 6.79 -36.63
CA GLN A 387 -7.49 6.96 -35.57
C GLN A 387 -8.21 7.11 -34.22
N PRO A 388 -7.53 6.98 -33.06
CA PRO A 388 -8.17 7.14 -31.74
C PRO A 388 -9.01 8.41 -31.60
N ASN A 389 -8.56 9.52 -32.19
CA ASN A 389 -9.28 10.81 -32.18
C ASN A 389 -10.49 10.85 -33.09
N ASP A 390 -10.67 9.86 -33.95
CA ASP A 390 -11.82 9.75 -34.86
C ASP A 390 -12.97 8.92 -34.25
N LEU A 391 -12.74 8.29 -33.10
CA LEU A 391 -13.70 7.45 -32.38
C LEU A 391 -14.54 8.26 -31.41
N ASN A 392 -15.65 7.68 -30.98
CA ASN A 392 -16.65 8.30 -30.10
C ASN A 392 -17.21 9.61 -30.72
N LYS A 393 -17.40 9.58 -32.01
CA LYS A 393 -17.86 10.73 -32.79
C LYS A 393 -18.97 10.34 -33.76
N CYS A 394 -19.72 11.36 -34.15
CA CYS A 394 -20.71 11.28 -35.22
C CYS A 394 -20.12 11.73 -36.55
N TYR A 395 -20.50 11.03 -37.63
CA TYR A 395 -20.21 11.34 -39.03
C TYR A 395 -21.54 11.52 -39.75
N GLN A 396 -21.74 12.73 -40.31
CA GLN A 396 -22.94 12.93 -41.12
C GLN A 396 -22.59 13.10 -42.60
N THR A 397 -23.41 12.51 -43.44
CA THR A 397 -23.34 12.66 -44.87
C THR A 397 -24.38 13.68 -45.34
N PHE A 398 -24.07 14.42 -46.41
CA PHE A 398 -24.93 15.44 -46.97
C PHE A 398 -24.76 15.52 -48.50
N GLY A 399 -25.50 16.42 -49.16
CA GLY A 399 -25.42 16.65 -50.59
C GLY A 399 -26.37 15.80 -51.45
N THR A 400 -25.99 15.54 -52.69
CA THR A 400 -26.77 14.79 -53.69
C THR A 400 -26.04 13.55 -54.16
N THR A 401 -26.70 12.70 -54.95
CA THR A 401 -26.12 11.45 -55.49
C THR A 401 -24.83 11.67 -56.28
N THR A 402 -24.71 12.81 -56.97
CA THR A 402 -23.55 13.16 -57.80
C THR A 402 -22.54 14.06 -57.12
N GLY A 403 -22.91 14.69 -56.01
CA GLY A 403 -22.04 15.55 -55.18
C GLY A 403 -22.25 15.26 -53.69
N PRO A 404 -21.94 14.03 -53.25
CA PRO A 404 -22.05 13.70 -51.82
C PRO A 404 -20.87 14.28 -51.04
N GLY A 405 -21.12 14.62 -49.77
CA GLY A 405 -20.11 15.08 -48.84
C GLY A 405 -20.33 14.49 -47.45
N TRP A 406 -19.37 14.70 -46.58
CA TRP A 406 -19.46 14.31 -45.19
C TRP A 406 -18.75 15.31 -44.28
N ASN A 407 -19.11 15.34 -43.00
CA ASN A 407 -18.38 16.00 -41.94
C ASN A 407 -18.58 15.22 -40.61
N ASN A 408 -17.88 15.66 -39.58
CA ASN A 408 -18.00 15.11 -38.21
C ASN A 408 -18.69 16.11 -37.25
N ASP A 409 -19.52 17.00 -37.76
CA ASP A 409 -20.35 17.93 -37.01
C ASP A 409 -21.83 17.55 -37.19
N CYS A 410 -22.35 16.75 -36.27
CA CYS A 410 -23.74 16.27 -36.30
C CYS A 410 -24.66 17.15 -35.45
N ARG A 411 -24.65 18.43 -35.68
CA ARG A 411 -25.62 19.35 -35.07
C ARG A 411 -27.03 19.14 -35.56
#